data_dd872aa91024d867b3706d007c427fb1
#
_entry.id   dd872aa91024d867b3706d007c427fb1
#
_cell.length_a   1.000
_cell.length_b   1.000
_cell.length_c   1.000
_cell.angle_alpha   90.00
_cell.angle_beta   90.00
_cell.angle_gamma   90.00
#
_symmetry.space_group_name_H-M   'P 1'
#
loop_
_entity.id
_entity.type
_entity.pdbx_description
1 polymer ?
#
loop_
_entity_poly.entity_id
_entity_poly.type
_entity_poly.pdbx_seq_one_letter_code
_entity_poly.pdbx_strand_id
1 'polypeptide(L)'
;ALTTAGAGLGIPLSGALPMYYLSRRLSRSGCAAAGYAGAKAVSRPRRLVLTDDDLFPAGTVTLNGYKVFGEERSRAVSYAASVARAAGSSLTPLLERQLTAEGGFHLPVEWVNYCEEGGVEANIRGETVLMGSAYFMKKRKVALPRDMKLSTGVFLAVDGALTAVFAVKYQPSRNAEWALRTLKRFHIVPVLAVRSGNVTPGLIKRKFGVDVKPVYPDVSTRLALAQLAEQQGEQPCVAICREGLMPLVESVAGSRRAVKAVRTATILSYIGAAAGVALAYYLTSVGNFDLLTPIAMVLYQVLWLLPTLLLAGLVKHY
;
A
#
# COMPACT_ATOMS: atom_id res chain seq x y z
N ALA A 1 -9.01 -14.70 -48.73
CA ALA A 1 -7.69 -14.06 -48.56
C ALA A 1 -7.78 -12.77 -47.74
N LEU A 2 -8.55 -11.76 -48.17
CA LEU A 2 -8.69 -10.49 -47.44
C LEU A 2 -9.28 -10.66 -46.03
N THR A 3 -10.31 -11.48 -45.86
CA THR A 3 -10.91 -11.78 -44.57
C THR A 3 -9.94 -12.51 -43.64
N THR A 4 -9.14 -13.42 -44.17
CA THR A 4 -8.14 -14.20 -43.41
C THR A 4 -6.95 -13.32 -43.02
N ALA A 5 -6.50 -12.41 -43.89
CA ALA A 5 -5.43 -11.45 -43.57
C ALA A 5 -5.85 -10.44 -42.50
N GLY A 6 -7.13 -10.00 -42.51
CA GLY A 6 -7.68 -9.08 -41.51
C GLY A 6 -8.02 -9.71 -40.16
N ALA A 7 -8.25 -11.02 -40.11
CA ALA A 7 -8.59 -11.76 -38.90
C ALA A 7 -7.32 -12.20 -38.13
N GLY A 8 -6.50 -11.25 -37.68
CA GLY A 8 -5.24 -11.55 -37.02
C GLY A 8 -5.40 -12.41 -35.76
N LEU A 9 -4.71 -13.56 -35.70
CA LEU A 9 -4.64 -14.45 -34.51
C LEU A 9 -4.12 -13.73 -33.26
N GLY A 10 -3.37 -12.66 -33.43
CA GLY A 10 -2.84 -11.84 -32.36
C GLY A 10 -3.90 -11.07 -31.58
N ILE A 11 -5.06 -10.72 -32.17
CA ILE A 11 -6.07 -9.87 -31.55
C ILE A 11 -6.67 -10.54 -30.27
N PRO A 12 -7.22 -11.76 -30.31
CA PRO A 12 -7.72 -12.39 -29.09
C PRO A 12 -6.60 -12.67 -28.07
N LEU A 13 -5.42 -13.03 -28.49
CA LEU A 13 -4.29 -13.33 -27.63
C LEU A 13 -3.69 -12.07 -26.98
N SER A 14 -3.80 -10.90 -27.63
CA SER A 14 -3.32 -9.64 -27.09
C SER A 14 -3.98 -9.26 -25.76
N GLY A 15 -5.21 -9.66 -25.52
CA GLY A 15 -5.94 -9.48 -24.27
C GLY A 15 -5.81 -10.66 -23.31
N ALA A 16 -6.02 -11.88 -23.83
CA ALA A 16 -6.10 -13.09 -23.00
C ALA A 16 -4.79 -13.42 -22.29
N LEU A 17 -3.65 -13.37 -22.98
CA LEU A 17 -2.35 -13.76 -22.40
C LEU A 17 -1.86 -12.83 -21.29
N PRO A 18 -1.84 -11.49 -21.45
CA PRO A 18 -1.46 -10.60 -20.35
C PRO A 18 -2.36 -10.77 -19.13
N MET A 19 -3.66 -10.96 -19.33
CA MET A 19 -4.61 -11.18 -18.23
C MET A 19 -4.43 -12.54 -17.55
N TYR A 20 -4.11 -13.58 -18.30
CA TYR A 20 -3.76 -14.89 -17.73
C TYR A 20 -2.51 -14.77 -16.84
N TYR A 21 -1.45 -14.11 -17.32
CA TYR A 21 -0.23 -13.91 -16.52
C TYR A 21 -0.48 -13.03 -15.30
N LEU A 22 -1.30 -11.98 -15.42
CA LEU A 22 -1.72 -11.18 -14.28
C LEU A 22 -2.45 -12.03 -13.24
N SER A 23 -3.50 -12.77 -13.64
CA SER A 23 -4.28 -13.61 -12.73
C SER A 23 -3.41 -14.62 -12.01
N ARG A 24 -2.53 -15.33 -12.74
CA ARG A 24 -1.60 -16.30 -12.15
C ARG A 24 -0.64 -15.65 -11.15
N ARG A 25 -0.22 -14.41 -11.40
CA ARG A 25 0.66 -13.68 -10.50
C ARG A 25 -0.07 -13.19 -9.27
N LEU A 26 -1.24 -12.58 -9.44
CA LEU A 26 -2.07 -12.09 -8.35
C LEU A 26 -2.51 -13.22 -7.42
N SER A 27 -2.88 -14.39 -7.95
CA SER A 27 -3.26 -15.55 -7.12
C SER A 27 -2.13 -16.01 -6.20
N ARG A 28 -0.87 -15.94 -6.65
CA ARG A 28 0.30 -16.26 -5.80
C ARG A 28 0.50 -15.26 -4.65
N SER A 29 0.09 -14.01 -4.85
CA SER A 29 0.15 -12.96 -3.83
C SER A 29 -1.11 -12.90 -2.97
N GLY A 30 -2.09 -13.78 -3.21
CA GLY A 30 -3.37 -13.75 -2.51
C GLY A 30 -4.29 -12.62 -2.96
N CYS A 31 -4.24 -12.25 -4.25
CA CYS A 31 -5.09 -11.22 -4.86
C CYS A 31 -5.87 -11.77 -6.05
N ALA A 32 -6.98 -11.13 -6.36
CA ALA A 32 -7.73 -11.34 -7.59
C ALA A 32 -8.28 -10.01 -8.10
N ALA A 33 -8.34 -9.82 -9.42
CA ALA A 33 -8.95 -8.67 -10.06
C ALA A 33 -10.17 -9.11 -10.86
N ALA A 34 -11.21 -8.28 -10.89
CA ALA A 34 -12.46 -8.54 -11.63
C ALA A 34 -12.24 -8.35 -13.15
N GLY A 35 -11.53 -9.27 -13.76
CA GLY A 35 -11.22 -9.28 -15.18
C GLY A 35 -10.41 -8.07 -15.64
N TYR A 36 -10.47 -7.76 -16.94
CA TYR A 36 -9.76 -6.60 -17.51
C TYR A 36 -10.31 -5.26 -16.99
N ALA A 37 -11.61 -5.14 -16.78
CA ALA A 37 -12.22 -3.92 -16.25
C ALA A 37 -11.75 -3.62 -14.84
N GLY A 38 -11.71 -4.62 -13.95
CA GLY A 38 -11.17 -4.50 -12.61
C GLY A 38 -9.66 -4.15 -12.63
N ALA A 39 -8.86 -4.86 -13.43
CA ALA A 39 -7.44 -4.54 -13.58
C ALA A 39 -7.22 -3.10 -14.10
N LYS A 40 -8.05 -2.63 -15.06
CA LYS A 40 -7.99 -1.26 -15.58
C LYS A 40 -8.32 -0.23 -14.50
N ALA A 41 -9.33 -0.49 -13.66
CA ALA A 41 -9.69 0.38 -12.54
C ALA A 41 -8.56 0.46 -11.51
N VAL A 42 -8.04 -0.70 -11.08
CA VAL A 42 -6.92 -0.80 -10.12
C VAL A 42 -5.63 -0.18 -10.66
N SER A 43 -5.42 -0.13 -11.96
CA SER A 43 -4.23 0.45 -12.57
C SER A 43 -4.16 1.99 -12.56
N ARG A 44 -5.29 2.68 -12.35
CA ARG A 44 -5.40 4.14 -12.48
C ARG A 44 -4.82 4.96 -11.32
N PRO A 45 -4.94 4.55 -10.04
CA PRO A 45 -4.55 5.37 -8.91
C PRO A 45 -3.08 5.78 -8.98
N ARG A 46 -2.83 7.08 -8.84
CA ARG A 46 -1.46 7.64 -8.73
C ARG A 46 -1.03 7.83 -7.27
N ARG A 47 -1.97 7.72 -6.35
CA ARG A 47 -1.76 7.81 -4.91
C ARG A 47 -2.32 6.58 -4.24
N LEU A 48 -1.66 6.10 -3.20
CA LEU A 48 -2.10 4.96 -2.40
C LEU A 48 -2.09 5.36 -0.94
N VAL A 49 -3.22 5.20 -0.27
CA VAL A 49 -3.34 5.46 1.17
C VAL A 49 -2.69 4.30 1.90
N LEU A 50 -1.82 4.61 2.87
CA LEU A 50 -1.15 3.64 3.72
C LEU A 50 -1.44 3.96 5.18
N THR A 51 -1.89 2.95 5.91
CA THR A 51 -2.13 3.02 7.35
C THR A 51 -0.89 2.59 8.15
N ASP A 52 -0.96 2.72 9.47
CA ASP A 52 0.09 2.22 10.38
C ASP A 52 0.32 0.71 10.17
N ASP A 53 -0.75 -0.08 10.05
CA ASP A 53 -0.69 -1.55 9.93
C ASP A 53 -0.15 -2.01 8.57
N ASP A 54 -0.36 -1.24 7.52
CA ASP A 54 0.26 -1.51 6.21
C ASP A 54 1.79 -1.40 6.27
N LEU A 55 2.29 -0.40 6.99
CA LEU A 55 3.72 -0.14 7.12
C LEU A 55 4.39 -1.03 8.17
N PHE A 56 3.72 -1.20 9.29
CA PHE A 56 4.20 -1.94 10.45
C PHE A 56 3.13 -2.92 10.95
N PRO A 57 2.92 -4.05 10.25
CA PRO A 57 1.91 -5.04 10.62
C PRO A 57 2.18 -5.63 12.01
N ALA A 58 1.17 -6.28 12.57
CA ALA A 58 1.23 -6.91 13.88
C ALA A 58 2.51 -7.76 14.05
N GLY A 59 3.19 -7.60 15.18
CA GLY A 59 4.46 -8.29 15.48
C GLY A 59 5.72 -7.58 14.99
N THR A 60 5.63 -6.55 14.15
CA THR A 60 6.79 -5.74 13.71
C THR A 60 7.07 -4.55 14.63
N VAL A 61 6.12 -4.23 15.50
CA VAL A 61 6.29 -3.21 16.55
C VAL A 61 6.44 -3.93 17.89
N THR A 62 7.53 -3.64 18.59
CA THR A 62 7.85 -4.28 19.87
C THR A 62 8.16 -3.25 20.94
N LEU A 63 7.85 -3.56 22.20
CA LEU A 63 8.25 -2.77 23.36
C LEU A 63 9.59 -3.31 23.86
N ASN A 64 10.64 -2.47 23.81
CA ASN A 64 11.97 -2.84 24.32
C ASN A 64 12.10 -2.62 25.84
N GLY A 65 11.11 -1.98 26.44
CA GLY A 65 11.07 -1.65 27.85
C GLY A 65 10.32 -0.34 28.07
N TYR A 66 10.01 -0.06 29.32
CA TYR A 66 9.39 1.19 29.74
C TYR A 66 9.91 1.62 31.10
N LYS A 67 9.80 2.90 31.37
CA LYS A 67 10.17 3.51 32.66
C LYS A 67 9.04 4.37 33.16
N VAL A 68 8.68 4.21 34.42
CA VAL A 68 7.64 4.99 35.09
C VAL A 68 8.32 5.95 36.08
N PHE A 69 7.72 7.12 36.25
CA PHE A 69 8.20 8.22 37.09
C PHE A 69 7.11 8.65 38.06
N GLY A 70 7.36 8.53 39.35
CA GLY A 70 6.46 9.06 40.39
C GLY A 70 5.09 8.38 40.54
N GLU A 71 4.79 7.33 39.76
CA GLU A 71 3.50 6.63 39.76
C GLU A 71 3.68 5.12 39.92
N GLU A 72 2.59 4.43 40.26
CA GLU A 72 2.52 2.97 40.25
C GLU A 72 2.54 2.46 38.79
N ARG A 73 3.31 1.39 38.51
CA ARG A 73 3.45 0.84 37.14
C ARG A 73 2.11 0.46 36.53
N SER A 74 1.24 -0.22 37.30
CA SER A 74 -0.06 -0.66 36.81
C SER A 74 -0.94 0.53 36.40
N ARG A 75 -0.92 1.63 37.20
CA ARG A 75 -1.65 2.86 36.90
C ARG A 75 -1.13 3.55 35.64
N ALA A 76 0.18 3.73 35.49
CA ALA A 76 0.79 4.35 34.32
C ALA A 76 0.49 3.57 33.02
N VAL A 77 0.56 2.23 33.09
CA VAL A 77 0.20 1.37 31.95
C VAL A 77 -1.30 1.42 31.65
N SER A 78 -2.16 1.51 32.69
CA SER A 78 -3.61 1.68 32.54
C SER A 78 -3.97 2.97 31.77
N TYR A 79 -3.34 4.09 32.10
CA TYR A 79 -3.50 5.34 31.33
C TYR A 79 -3.07 5.18 29.87
N ALA A 80 -1.86 4.65 29.64
CA ALA A 80 -1.32 4.49 28.30
C ALA A 80 -2.19 3.57 27.41
N ALA A 81 -2.62 2.42 27.95
CA ALA A 81 -3.45 1.46 27.24
C ALA A 81 -4.86 2.02 26.96
N SER A 82 -5.45 2.75 27.92
CA SER A 82 -6.76 3.36 27.75
C SER A 82 -6.74 4.46 26.69
N VAL A 83 -5.75 5.35 26.71
CA VAL A 83 -5.59 6.39 25.67
C VAL A 83 -5.30 5.77 24.32
N ALA A 84 -4.41 4.76 24.21
CA ALA A 84 -4.12 4.10 22.95
C ALA A 84 -5.33 3.43 22.34
N ARG A 85 -6.15 2.77 23.15
CA ARG A 85 -7.41 2.14 22.74
C ARG A 85 -8.43 3.16 22.25
N ALA A 86 -8.67 4.21 23.03
CA ALA A 86 -9.61 5.28 22.69
C ALA A 86 -9.18 6.03 21.41
N ALA A 87 -7.87 6.20 21.21
CA ALA A 87 -7.29 6.76 20.01
C ALA A 87 -7.23 5.78 18.82
N GLY A 88 -7.62 4.52 18.92
CA GLY A 88 -7.45 3.53 17.84
C GLY A 88 -6.00 3.42 17.37
N SER A 89 -5.03 3.51 18.28
CA SER A 89 -3.61 3.47 17.96
C SER A 89 -3.16 2.06 17.60
N SER A 90 -2.29 1.91 16.61
CA SER A 90 -1.62 0.64 16.29
C SER A 90 -0.76 0.07 17.44
N LEU A 91 -0.50 0.88 18.45
CA LEU A 91 0.19 0.46 19.68
C LEU A 91 -0.74 -0.22 20.70
N THR A 92 -2.06 -0.19 20.48
CA THR A 92 -3.05 -0.77 21.41
C THR A 92 -2.73 -2.23 21.77
N PRO A 93 -2.50 -3.15 20.81
CA PRO A 93 -2.22 -4.55 21.18
C PRO A 93 -0.95 -4.73 22.02
N LEU A 94 0.04 -3.83 21.82
CA LEU A 94 1.27 -3.84 22.57
C LEU A 94 1.07 -3.40 24.02
N LEU A 95 0.34 -2.31 24.22
CA LEU A 95 0.05 -1.76 25.54
C LEU A 95 -0.98 -2.61 26.30
N GLU A 96 -1.93 -3.26 25.64
CA GLU A 96 -2.85 -4.21 26.26
C GLU A 96 -2.14 -5.45 26.82
N ARG A 97 -1.14 -5.98 26.09
CA ARG A 97 -0.31 -7.07 26.62
C ARG A 97 0.42 -6.64 27.90
N GLN A 98 0.94 -5.41 27.90
CA GLN A 98 1.64 -4.87 29.06
C GLN A 98 0.65 -4.58 30.20
N LEU A 99 -0.56 -4.10 29.91
CA LEU A 99 -1.63 -3.89 30.89
C LEU A 99 -1.98 -5.19 31.64
N THR A 100 -2.14 -6.28 30.88
CA THR A 100 -2.40 -7.60 31.45
C THR A 100 -1.23 -8.08 32.32
N ALA A 101 0.01 -7.87 31.87
CA ALA A 101 1.20 -8.28 32.61
C ALA A 101 1.38 -7.54 33.95
N GLU A 102 0.99 -6.26 34.01
CA GLU A 102 1.07 -5.43 35.22
C GLU A 102 -0.21 -5.49 36.09
N GLY A 103 -1.20 -6.30 35.72
CA GLY A 103 -2.46 -6.40 36.44
C GLY A 103 -3.29 -5.11 36.44
N GLY A 104 -3.10 -4.27 35.45
CA GLY A 104 -3.84 -3.02 35.27
C GLY A 104 -5.22 -3.25 34.64
N PHE A 105 -6.01 -2.19 34.55
CA PHE A 105 -7.34 -2.20 33.96
C PHE A 105 -7.57 -0.95 33.09
N HIS A 106 -8.52 -1.05 32.17
CA HIS A 106 -8.89 0.09 31.31
C HIS A 106 -9.67 1.14 32.15
N LEU A 107 -9.26 2.40 31.93
CA LEU A 107 -9.92 3.55 32.53
C LEU A 107 -10.89 4.18 31.49
N PRO A 108 -12.03 4.72 31.93
CA PRO A 108 -12.94 5.42 31.04
C PRO A 108 -12.28 6.70 30.53
N VAL A 109 -12.21 6.84 29.21
CA VAL A 109 -11.68 8.02 28.52
C VAL A 109 -12.87 8.87 28.08
N GLU A 110 -12.96 10.11 28.54
CA GLU A 110 -14.07 11.01 28.27
C GLU A 110 -14.00 11.58 26.85
N TRP A 111 -12.82 12.04 26.46
CA TRP A 111 -12.56 12.52 25.10
C TRP A 111 -11.10 12.32 24.71
N VAL A 112 -10.86 12.29 23.40
CA VAL A 112 -9.55 12.17 22.79
C VAL A 112 -9.42 13.20 21.68
N ASN A 113 -8.33 13.95 21.70
CA ASN A 113 -7.98 14.93 20.69
C ASN A 113 -6.60 14.65 20.10
N TYR A 114 -6.49 14.57 18.77
CA TYR A 114 -5.23 14.36 18.08
C TYR A 114 -4.56 15.69 17.77
N CYS A 115 -3.25 15.73 18.01
CA CYS A 115 -2.44 16.92 17.84
C CYS A 115 -1.46 16.80 16.67
N GLU A 116 -1.27 17.89 15.91
CA GLU A 116 -0.38 17.93 14.74
C GLU A 116 1.08 17.62 15.08
N GLU A 117 1.50 17.90 16.30
CA GLU A 117 2.86 17.68 16.78
C GLU A 117 3.17 16.19 17.04
N GLY A 118 2.26 15.28 16.70
CA GLY A 118 2.46 13.84 16.80
C GLY A 118 2.19 13.29 18.20
N GLY A 119 1.07 13.68 18.77
CA GLY A 119 0.57 13.18 20.04
C GLY A 119 -0.93 13.24 20.13
N VAL A 120 -1.43 12.73 21.25
CA VAL A 120 -2.84 12.66 21.61
C VAL A 120 -3.01 13.26 22.99
N GLU A 121 -4.04 14.08 23.15
CA GLU A 121 -4.49 14.64 24.41
C GLU A 121 -5.82 13.96 24.76
N ALA A 122 -5.98 13.51 25.97
CA ALA A 122 -7.17 12.80 26.43
C ALA A 122 -7.55 13.27 27.84
N ASN A 123 -8.83 13.10 28.21
CA ASN A 123 -9.29 13.29 29.57
C ASN A 123 -9.67 11.93 30.17
N ILE A 124 -9.18 11.64 31.36
CA ILE A 124 -9.48 10.45 32.13
C ILE A 124 -9.79 10.87 33.55
N ARG A 125 -11.05 10.77 33.96
CA ARG A 125 -11.51 11.13 35.32
C ARG A 125 -11.15 12.57 35.75
N GLY A 126 -11.21 13.50 34.78
CA GLY A 126 -10.87 14.90 35.02
C GLY A 126 -9.36 15.22 34.92
N GLU A 127 -8.49 14.23 34.81
CA GLU A 127 -7.04 14.41 34.61
C GLU A 127 -6.70 14.55 33.13
N THR A 128 -5.85 15.51 32.79
CA THR A 128 -5.36 15.69 31.41
C THR A 128 -4.21 14.75 31.12
N VAL A 129 -4.42 13.81 30.19
CA VAL A 129 -3.44 12.80 29.81
C VAL A 129 -2.90 13.11 28.43
N LEU A 130 -1.58 13.28 28.33
CA LEU A 130 -0.85 13.50 27.07
C LEU A 130 -0.07 12.23 26.72
N MET A 131 -0.23 11.74 25.49
CA MET A 131 0.54 10.60 24.97
C MET A 131 1.10 10.89 23.57
N GLY A 132 2.41 10.79 23.39
CA GLY A 132 2.99 11.06 22.07
C GLY A 132 4.52 11.09 22.03
N SER A 133 5.05 11.73 21.00
CA SER A 133 6.49 11.85 20.76
C SER A 133 7.19 12.81 21.74
N ALA A 134 8.51 12.72 21.84
CA ALA A 134 9.29 13.70 22.63
C ALA A 134 9.11 15.14 22.14
N TYR A 135 8.89 15.33 20.82
CA TYR A 135 8.64 16.64 20.24
C TYR A 135 7.29 17.20 20.73
N PHE A 136 6.25 16.38 20.73
CA PHE A 136 4.93 16.74 21.26
C PHE A 136 5.01 17.15 22.72
N MET A 137 5.67 16.35 23.58
CA MET A 137 5.83 16.65 25.01
C MET A 137 6.52 18.00 25.24
N LYS A 138 7.60 18.28 24.48
CA LYS A 138 8.30 19.59 24.55
C LYS A 138 7.38 20.77 24.17
N LYS A 139 6.55 20.58 23.13
CA LYS A 139 5.57 21.62 22.71
C LYS A 139 4.53 21.87 23.80
N ARG A 140 4.14 20.85 24.52
CA ARG A 140 3.22 20.90 25.68
C ARG A 140 3.92 21.31 26.99
N LYS A 141 5.21 21.73 26.92
CA LYS A 141 6.01 22.17 28.08
C LYS A 141 6.20 21.10 29.17
N VAL A 142 6.07 19.81 28.85
CA VAL A 142 6.39 18.71 29.74
C VAL A 142 7.90 18.58 29.89
N ALA A 143 8.39 18.57 31.12
CA ALA A 143 9.82 18.43 31.42
C ALA A 143 10.28 17.00 31.08
N LEU A 144 11.27 16.86 30.19
CA LEU A 144 11.84 15.56 29.81
C LEU A 144 13.26 15.44 30.40
N PRO A 145 13.66 14.26 30.91
CA PRO A 145 15.02 14.00 31.35
C PRO A 145 16.06 14.22 30.23
N ARG A 146 17.17 14.92 30.54
CA ARG A 146 18.19 15.29 29.54
C ARG A 146 18.90 14.11 28.89
N ASP A 147 19.02 13.00 29.59
CA ASP A 147 19.76 11.80 29.16
C ASP A 147 18.93 10.83 28.31
N MET A 148 17.66 11.16 28.03
CA MET A 148 16.75 10.27 27.36
C MET A 148 16.75 10.50 25.84
N LYS A 149 17.67 9.87 25.13
CA LYS A 149 17.81 9.93 23.65
C LYS A 149 17.03 8.77 22.99
N LEU A 150 15.72 8.73 23.13
CA LEU A 150 14.88 7.75 22.46
C LEU A 150 14.36 8.31 21.12
N SER A 151 14.75 7.71 20.02
CA SER A 151 14.32 8.15 18.67
C SER A 151 12.88 7.75 18.32
N THR A 152 12.31 6.78 19.03
CA THR A 152 10.96 6.23 18.82
C THR A 152 10.30 5.92 20.17
N GLY A 153 10.47 6.81 21.14
CA GLY A 153 9.78 6.73 22.44
C GLY A 153 8.34 7.24 22.34
N VAL A 154 7.46 6.59 23.07
CA VAL A 154 6.12 7.10 23.38
C VAL A 154 6.14 7.56 24.82
N PHE A 155 5.86 8.84 25.01
CA PHE A 155 5.87 9.50 26.31
C PHE A 155 4.43 9.64 26.80
N LEU A 156 4.22 9.43 28.09
CA LEU A 156 2.95 9.64 28.78
C LEU A 156 3.16 10.70 29.85
N ALA A 157 2.31 11.69 29.89
CA ALA A 157 2.26 12.68 30.96
C ALA A 157 0.83 12.83 31.45
N VAL A 158 0.67 12.99 32.77
CA VAL A 158 -0.62 13.23 33.44
C VAL A 158 -0.50 14.59 34.14
N ASP A 159 -1.48 15.47 33.94
CA ASP A 159 -1.50 16.86 34.46
C ASP A 159 -0.19 17.62 34.28
N GLY A 160 0.45 17.44 33.12
CA GLY A 160 1.69 18.09 32.76
C GLY A 160 2.97 17.48 33.36
N ALA A 161 2.86 16.45 34.23
CA ALA A 161 3.98 15.72 34.77
C ALA A 161 4.31 14.47 33.96
N LEU A 162 5.58 14.25 33.62
CA LEU A 162 6.02 13.02 32.94
C LEU A 162 5.79 11.80 33.83
N THR A 163 4.90 10.90 33.40
CA THR A 163 4.49 9.72 34.17
C THR A 163 5.17 8.45 33.68
N ALA A 164 5.28 8.26 32.35
CA ALA A 164 5.96 7.09 31.80
C ALA A 164 6.59 7.35 30.43
N VAL A 165 7.54 6.49 30.08
CA VAL A 165 8.16 6.45 28.75
C VAL A 165 8.25 5.00 28.30
N PHE A 166 7.72 4.73 27.11
CA PHE A 166 7.74 3.42 26.47
C PHE A 166 8.71 3.44 25.29
N ALA A 167 9.71 2.58 25.33
CA ALA A 167 10.71 2.44 24.26
C ALA A 167 10.16 1.51 23.18
N VAL A 168 9.56 2.07 22.14
CA VAL A 168 8.95 1.33 21.02
C VAL A 168 9.98 1.12 19.92
N LYS A 169 10.11 -0.12 19.44
CA LYS A 169 10.99 -0.48 18.33
C LYS A 169 10.15 -0.87 17.12
N TYR A 170 10.31 -0.13 16.03
CA TYR A 170 9.73 -0.43 14.73
C TYR A 170 10.71 -1.26 13.91
N GLN A 171 10.30 -2.45 13.48
CA GLN A 171 11.09 -3.35 12.64
C GLN A 171 10.52 -3.35 11.22
N PRO A 172 11.32 -3.01 10.20
CA PRO A 172 10.86 -3.05 8.83
C PRO A 172 10.66 -4.49 8.37
N SER A 173 9.49 -4.80 7.80
CA SER A 173 9.27 -6.09 7.14
C SER A 173 9.81 -6.05 5.71
N ARG A 174 10.33 -7.18 5.21
CA ARG A 174 10.79 -7.31 3.81
C ARG A 174 9.65 -7.05 2.81
N ASN A 175 8.43 -7.43 3.16
CA ASN A 175 7.25 -7.22 2.32
C ASN A 175 6.91 -5.74 2.17
N ALA A 176 6.93 -4.97 3.27
CA ALA A 176 6.69 -3.53 3.22
C ALA A 176 7.83 -2.78 2.50
N GLU A 177 9.09 -3.20 2.69
CA GLU A 177 10.23 -2.63 1.97
C GLU A 177 10.11 -2.85 0.46
N TRP A 178 9.81 -4.08 0.03
CA TRP A 178 9.59 -4.40 -1.38
C TRP A 178 8.44 -3.58 -1.96
N ALA A 179 7.33 -3.46 -1.22
CA ALA A 179 6.17 -2.70 -1.63
C ALA A 179 6.50 -1.21 -1.83
N LEU A 180 7.20 -0.58 -0.88
CA LEU A 180 7.64 0.81 -0.99
C LEU A 180 8.60 1.03 -2.16
N ARG A 181 9.54 0.12 -2.42
CA ARG A 181 10.42 0.17 -3.60
C ARG A 181 9.62 0.06 -4.89
N THR A 182 8.60 -0.81 -4.91
CA THR A 182 7.71 -0.99 -6.07
C THR A 182 6.87 0.26 -6.32
N LEU A 183 6.28 0.87 -5.27
CA LEU A 183 5.55 2.14 -5.39
C LEU A 183 6.44 3.23 -6.02
N LYS A 184 7.69 3.36 -5.55
CA LYS A 184 8.66 4.31 -6.10
C LYS A 184 8.92 4.03 -7.59
N ARG A 185 9.15 2.77 -7.96
CA ARG A 185 9.41 2.35 -9.35
C ARG A 185 8.25 2.67 -10.29
N PHE A 186 7.01 2.53 -9.81
CA PHE A 186 5.79 2.79 -10.59
C PHE A 186 5.27 4.21 -10.45
N HIS A 187 6.03 5.12 -9.80
CA HIS A 187 5.63 6.50 -9.57
C HIS A 187 4.25 6.62 -8.90
N ILE A 188 3.99 5.77 -7.91
CA ILE A 188 2.81 5.83 -7.06
C ILE A 188 3.21 6.50 -5.77
N VAL A 189 2.56 7.61 -5.45
CA VAL A 189 2.89 8.38 -4.25
C VAL A 189 2.10 7.83 -3.06
N PRO A 190 2.77 7.34 -2.00
CA PRO A 190 2.07 6.97 -0.77
C PRO A 190 1.52 8.20 -0.07
N VAL A 191 0.31 8.08 0.46
CA VAL A 191 -0.33 9.07 1.34
C VAL A 191 -0.47 8.42 2.70
N LEU A 192 0.13 9.01 3.72
CA LEU A 192 0.15 8.43 5.05
C LEU A 192 -1.15 8.78 5.80
N ALA A 193 -1.95 7.77 6.08
CA ALA A 193 -3.15 7.84 6.92
C ALA A 193 -2.85 7.20 8.29
N VAL A 194 -1.80 7.71 8.94
CA VAL A 194 -1.28 7.15 10.19
C VAL A 194 -1.84 7.88 11.41
N ARG A 195 -2.23 7.12 12.43
CA ARG A 195 -2.68 7.63 13.72
C ARG A 195 -1.51 7.81 14.70
N SER A 196 -0.47 7.00 14.55
CA SER A 196 0.72 7.10 15.40
C SER A 196 1.57 8.32 15.05
N GLY A 197 1.80 9.20 16.01
CA GLY A 197 2.68 10.36 15.84
C GLY A 197 4.16 10.02 15.61
N ASN A 198 4.56 8.78 15.85
CA ASN A 198 5.92 8.30 15.59
C ASN A 198 6.14 7.87 14.13
N VAL A 199 5.08 7.50 13.41
CA VAL A 199 5.16 7.06 12.01
C VAL A 199 5.18 8.27 11.09
N THR A 200 6.37 8.78 10.85
CA THR A 200 6.62 9.97 10.03
C THR A 200 7.36 9.60 8.73
N PRO A 201 7.36 10.46 7.69
CA PRO A 201 8.18 10.28 6.49
C PRO A 201 9.65 10.01 6.80
N GLY A 202 10.19 10.69 7.83
CA GLY A 202 11.56 10.50 8.30
C GLY A 202 11.82 9.12 8.91
N LEU A 203 10.86 8.58 9.66
CA LEU A 203 10.94 7.22 10.18
C LEU A 203 10.93 6.19 9.04
N ILE A 204 10.03 6.34 8.07
CA ILE A 204 9.92 5.45 6.92
C ILE A 204 11.24 5.42 6.14
N LYS A 205 11.78 6.58 5.79
CA LYS A 205 13.06 6.69 5.09
C LYS A 205 14.20 6.00 5.86
N ARG A 206 14.28 6.24 7.18
CA ARG A 206 15.32 5.67 8.04
C ARG A 206 15.20 4.16 8.21
N LYS A 207 13.96 3.64 8.35
CA LYS A 207 13.73 2.21 8.63
C LYS A 207 13.76 1.34 7.39
N PHE A 208 13.20 1.82 6.28
CA PHE A 208 13.12 1.04 5.04
C PHE A 208 14.24 1.35 4.04
N GLY A 209 15.05 2.40 4.27
CA GLY A 209 16.10 2.81 3.35
C GLY A 209 15.59 3.27 1.98
N VAL A 210 14.30 3.59 1.85
CA VAL A 210 13.65 3.96 0.59
C VAL A 210 13.10 5.37 0.70
N ASP A 211 13.53 6.26 -0.18
CA ASP A 211 13.00 7.62 -0.27
C ASP A 211 11.82 7.66 -1.25
N VAL A 212 10.62 7.41 -0.74
CA VAL A 212 9.36 7.42 -1.53
C VAL A 212 8.66 8.77 -1.52
N LYS A 213 9.16 9.75 -0.74
CA LYS A 213 8.57 11.09 -0.57
C LYS A 213 7.05 11.01 -0.32
N PRO A 214 6.60 10.35 0.74
CA PRO A 214 5.18 10.20 0.99
C PRO A 214 4.55 11.56 1.30
N VAL A 215 3.28 11.72 0.90
CA VAL A 215 2.46 12.85 1.34
C VAL A 215 2.07 12.58 2.79
N TYR A 216 2.27 13.58 3.64
CA TYR A 216 1.90 13.55 5.05
C TYR A 216 0.89 14.66 5.31
N PRO A 217 -0.42 14.36 5.21
CA PRO A 217 -1.48 15.36 5.40
C PRO A 217 -1.57 15.86 6.85
N ASP A 218 -2.38 16.88 7.07
CA ASP A 218 -2.81 17.32 8.41
C ASP A 218 -3.54 16.18 9.16
N VAL A 219 -3.63 16.31 10.47
CA VAL A 219 -4.21 15.28 11.36
C VAL A 219 -5.65 14.93 10.97
N SER A 220 -6.48 15.94 10.70
CA SER A 220 -7.90 15.73 10.35
C SER A 220 -8.05 14.88 9.08
N THR A 221 -7.28 15.19 8.04
CA THR A 221 -7.24 14.44 6.79
C THR A 221 -6.70 13.02 7.00
N ARG A 222 -5.65 12.85 7.81
CA ARG A 222 -5.09 11.51 8.12
C ARG A 222 -6.12 10.62 8.81
N LEU A 223 -6.83 11.15 9.79
CA LEU A 223 -7.88 10.41 10.52
C LEU A 223 -9.04 10.05 9.61
N ALA A 224 -9.52 10.98 8.80
CA ALA A 224 -10.58 10.72 7.84
C ALA A 224 -10.18 9.64 6.83
N LEU A 225 -8.95 9.69 6.30
CA LEU A 225 -8.44 8.66 5.39
C LEU A 225 -8.26 7.30 6.09
N ALA A 226 -7.83 7.27 7.35
CA ALA A 226 -7.71 6.04 8.13
C ALA A 226 -9.09 5.40 8.37
N GLN A 227 -10.10 6.20 8.73
CA GLN A 227 -11.47 5.73 8.88
C GLN A 227 -12.05 5.17 7.57
N LEU A 228 -11.83 5.88 6.45
CA LEU A 228 -12.25 5.40 5.13
C LEU A 228 -11.55 4.09 4.73
N ALA A 229 -10.31 3.89 5.11
CA ALA A 229 -9.57 2.66 4.83
C ALA A 229 -10.09 1.46 5.65
N GLU A 230 -10.66 1.70 6.84
CA GLU A 230 -11.25 0.67 7.70
C GLU A 230 -12.70 0.34 7.32
N GLN A 231 -13.41 1.28 6.67
CA GLN A 231 -14.79 1.05 6.25
C GLN A 231 -14.83 0.12 5.04
N GLN A 232 -15.56 -0.97 5.15
CA GLN A 232 -15.94 -1.79 4.00
C GLN A 232 -17.03 -1.03 3.24
N GLY A 233 -16.65 -0.43 2.10
CA GLY A 233 -17.61 0.30 1.28
C GLY A 233 -18.59 -0.63 0.55
N GLU A 234 -19.82 -0.16 0.33
CA GLU A 234 -20.83 -0.82 -0.51
C GLU A 234 -20.51 -0.77 -2.01
N GLN A 235 -19.36 -0.21 -2.40
CA GLN A 235 -18.98 -0.05 -3.80
C GLN A 235 -18.59 -1.39 -4.43
N PRO A 236 -18.86 -1.56 -5.74
CA PRO A 236 -18.52 -2.80 -6.44
C PRO A 236 -17.02 -3.08 -6.35
N CYS A 237 -16.71 -4.30 -5.90
CA CYS A 237 -15.34 -4.75 -5.69
C CYS A 237 -14.63 -4.94 -7.05
N VAL A 238 -13.60 -4.17 -7.32
CA VAL A 238 -12.78 -4.27 -8.54
C VAL A 238 -11.59 -5.21 -8.39
N ALA A 239 -11.15 -5.43 -7.16
CA ALA A 239 -10.11 -6.38 -6.80
C ALA A 239 -10.23 -6.77 -5.32
N ILE A 240 -9.87 -8.01 -5.02
CA ILE A 240 -9.77 -8.54 -3.65
C ILE A 240 -8.31 -8.84 -3.40
N CYS A 241 -7.78 -8.39 -2.27
CA CYS A 241 -6.42 -8.67 -1.85
C CYS A 241 -6.41 -9.20 -0.42
N ARG A 242 -5.51 -10.17 -0.16
CA ARG A 242 -5.18 -10.56 1.21
C ARG A 242 -4.63 -9.34 1.96
N GLU A 243 -4.80 -9.31 3.27
CA GLU A 243 -4.25 -8.28 4.13
C GLU A 243 -2.73 -8.11 3.94
N GLY A 244 -2.28 -6.86 3.98
CA GLY A 244 -0.88 -6.47 3.89
C GLY A 244 -0.54 -5.62 2.67
N LEU A 245 0.49 -4.82 2.83
CA LEU A 245 0.91 -3.85 1.82
C LEU A 245 1.42 -4.51 0.52
N MET A 246 2.13 -5.64 0.62
CA MET A 246 2.68 -6.33 -0.55
C MET A 246 1.60 -6.79 -1.54
N PRO A 247 0.53 -7.52 -1.12
CA PRO A 247 -0.55 -7.91 -2.03
C PRO A 247 -1.24 -6.72 -2.70
N LEU A 248 -1.51 -5.67 -1.93
CA LEU A 248 -2.14 -4.44 -2.44
C LEU A 248 -1.27 -3.78 -3.53
N VAL A 249 0.01 -3.57 -3.26
CA VAL A 249 0.94 -2.96 -4.22
C VAL A 249 1.15 -3.85 -5.44
N GLU A 250 1.20 -5.18 -5.26
CA GLU A 250 1.27 -6.15 -6.35
C GLU A 250 0.05 -6.04 -7.27
N SER A 251 -1.16 -5.90 -6.71
CA SER A 251 -2.38 -5.74 -7.50
C SER A 251 -2.34 -4.49 -8.37
N VAL A 252 -1.89 -3.35 -7.83
CA VAL A 252 -1.80 -2.08 -8.56
C VAL A 252 -0.68 -2.12 -9.62
N ALA A 253 0.52 -2.55 -9.24
CA ALA A 253 1.68 -2.59 -10.14
C ALA A 253 1.50 -3.62 -11.26
N GLY A 254 0.99 -4.82 -10.92
CA GLY A 254 0.69 -5.88 -11.88
C GLY A 254 -0.39 -5.46 -12.87
N SER A 255 -1.48 -4.86 -12.37
CA SER A 255 -2.56 -4.35 -13.21
C SER A 255 -2.08 -3.26 -14.18
N ARG A 256 -1.21 -2.33 -13.73
CA ARG A 256 -0.62 -1.32 -14.63
C ARG A 256 0.17 -1.94 -15.77
N ARG A 257 0.99 -2.94 -15.47
CA ARG A 257 1.75 -3.65 -16.50
C ARG A 257 0.86 -4.42 -17.45
N ALA A 258 -0.10 -5.18 -16.91
CA ALA A 258 -1.02 -5.96 -17.74
C ALA A 258 -1.85 -5.08 -18.68
N VAL A 259 -2.43 -4.00 -18.17
CA VAL A 259 -3.21 -3.05 -18.99
C VAL A 259 -2.34 -2.39 -20.06
N LYS A 260 -1.10 -2.01 -19.73
CA LYS A 260 -0.14 -1.49 -20.73
C LYS A 260 0.18 -2.55 -21.79
N ALA A 261 0.45 -3.79 -21.37
CA ALA A 261 0.74 -4.89 -22.29
C ALA A 261 -0.44 -5.21 -23.22
N VAL A 262 -1.66 -5.28 -22.67
CA VAL A 262 -2.89 -5.44 -23.48
C VAL A 262 -2.97 -4.34 -24.53
N ARG A 263 -2.88 -3.08 -24.10
CA ARG A 263 -2.99 -1.93 -25.01
C ARG A 263 -1.93 -1.98 -26.13
N THR A 264 -0.67 -2.20 -25.78
CA THR A 264 0.41 -2.22 -26.80
C THR A 264 0.30 -3.42 -27.72
N ALA A 265 0.00 -4.61 -27.19
CA ALA A 265 -0.19 -5.82 -27.99
C ALA A 265 -1.41 -5.70 -28.93
N THR A 266 -2.51 -5.12 -28.46
CA THR A 266 -3.71 -4.88 -29.28
C THR A 266 -3.40 -3.89 -30.43
N ILE A 267 -2.74 -2.77 -30.14
CA ILE A 267 -2.34 -1.81 -31.20
C ILE A 267 -1.45 -2.50 -32.23
N LEU A 268 -0.46 -3.26 -31.79
CA LEU A 268 0.44 -3.98 -32.69
C LEU A 268 -0.32 -5.01 -33.55
N SER A 269 -1.26 -5.74 -32.97
CA SER A 269 -2.10 -6.71 -33.69
C SER A 269 -2.97 -6.04 -34.75
N TYR A 270 -3.53 -4.85 -34.46
CA TYR A 270 -4.26 -4.08 -35.48
C TYR A 270 -3.38 -3.55 -36.59
N ILE A 271 -2.16 -3.10 -36.28
CA ILE A 271 -1.19 -2.69 -37.30
C ILE A 271 -0.86 -3.87 -38.23
N GLY A 272 -0.62 -5.06 -37.65
CA GLY A 272 -0.37 -6.27 -38.42
C GLY A 272 -1.55 -6.67 -39.31
N ALA A 273 -2.77 -6.59 -38.79
CA ALA A 273 -4.00 -6.87 -39.57
C ALA A 273 -4.15 -5.88 -40.75
N ALA A 274 -3.99 -4.57 -40.50
CA ALA A 274 -4.10 -3.56 -41.52
C ALA A 274 -2.98 -3.73 -42.62
N ALA A 275 -1.75 -3.99 -42.21
CA ALA A 275 -0.66 -4.28 -43.11
C ALA A 275 -0.92 -5.54 -43.95
N GLY A 276 -1.50 -6.59 -43.38
CA GLY A 276 -1.88 -7.80 -44.09
C GLY A 276 -2.94 -7.56 -45.16
N VAL A 277 -3.97 -6.77 -44.82
CA VAL A 277 -5.00 -6.38 -45.81
C VAL A 277 -4.42 -5.54 -46.93
N ALA A 278 -3.57 -4.56 -46.62
CA ALA A 278 -2.90 -3.72 -47.62
C ALA A 278 -1.98 -4.55 -48.52
N LEU A 279 -1.21 -5.48 -47.96
CA LEU A 279 -0.34 -6.37 -48.74
C LEU A 279 -1.16 -7.29 -49.66
N ALA A 280 -2.24 -7.89 -49.14
CA ALA A 280 -3.11 -8.73 -49.93
C ALA A 280 -3.77 -7.95 -51.07
N TYR A 281 -4.20 -6.71 -50.84
CA TYR A 281 -4.74 -5.83 -51.87
C TYR A 281 -3.69 -5.48 -52.95
N TYR A 282 -2.49 -5.12 -52.52
CA TYR A 282 -1.38 -4.81 -53.44
C TYR A 282 -1.02 -6.00 -54.34
N LEU A 283 -0.84 -7.20 -53.76
CA LEU A 283 -0.52 -8.40 -54.54
C LEU A 283 -1.63 -8.78 -55.53
N THR A 284 -2.87 -8.56 -55.14
CA THR A 284 -4.03 -8.78 -56.05
C THR A 284 -4.05 -7.76 -57.19
N SER A 285 -3.76 -6.49 -56.89
CA SER A 285 -3.76 -5.42 -57.91
C SER A 285 -2.63 -5.56 -58.97
N VAL A 286 -1.49 -6.14 -58.54
CA VAL A 286 -0.34 -6.42 -59.44
C VAL A 286 -0.51 -7.77 -60.16
N GLY A 287 -1.56 -8.53 -59.88
CA GLY A 287 -1.81 -9.82 -60.52
C GLY A 287 -0.91 -10.97 -59.97
N ASN A 288 -0.20 -10.76 -58.89
CA ASN A 288 0.73 -11.76 -58.33
C ASN A 288 0.01 -12.68 -57.31
N PHE A 289 -0.87 -13.52 -57.80
CA PHE A 289 -1.69 -14.42 -56.99
C PHE A 289 -0.91 -15.58 -56.38
N ASP A 290 0.22 -15.95 -56.96
CA ASP A 290 1.04 -17.10 -56.50
C ASP A 290 1.60 -16.91 -55.10
N LEU A 291 1.76 -15.66 -54.66
CA LEU A 291 2.18 -15.34 -53.29
C LEU A 291 1.03 -15.34 -52.27
N LEU A 292 -0.24 -15.34 -52.73
CA LEU A 292 -1.42 -15.36 -51.84
C LEU A 292 -1.86 -16.78 -51.46
N THR A 293 -0.89 -17.66 -51.26
CA THR A 293 -1.20 -19.03 -50.79
C THR A 293 -1.69 -19.06 -49.34
N PRO A 294 -2.54 -20.04 -48.95
CA PRO A 294 -2.96 -20.21 -47.56
C PRO A 294 -1.78 -20.32 -46.58
N ILE A 295 -0.68 -20.97 -47.03
CA ILE A 295 0.53 -21.13 -46.19
C ILE A 295 1.23 -19.78 -45.97
N ALA A 296 1.37 -18.96 -46.98
CA ALA A 296 1.96 -17.62 -46.84
C ALA A 296 1.16 -16.72 -45.91
N MET A 297 -0.16 -16.81 -45.95
CA MET A 297 -1.03 -16.08 -45.02
C MET A 297 -0.92 -16.56 -43.56
N VAL A 298 -0.82 -17.86 -43.33
CA VAL A 298 -0.59 -18.40 -42.01
C VAL A 298 0.78 -17.98 -41.49
N LEU A 299 1.84 -18.07 -42.31
CA LEU A 299 3.17 -17.63 -41.91
C LEU A 299 3.21 -16.12 -41.57
N TYR A 300 2.51 -15.28 -42.33
CA TYR A 300 2.38 -13.86 -42.06
C TYR A 300 1.72 -13.63 -40.69
N GLN A 301 0.63 -14.34 -40.37
CA GLN A 301 -0.05 -14.23 -39.08
C GLN A 301 0.84 -14.72 -37.92
N VAL A 302 1.58 -15.80 -38.10
CA VAL A 302 2.53 -16.33 -37.10
C VAL A 302 3.65 -15.32 -36.87
N LEU A 303 4.15 -14.66 -37.91
CA LEU A 303 5.18 -13.64 -37.79
C LEU A 303 4.71 -12.48 -36.89
N TRP A 304 3.49 -11.98 -37.07
CA TRP A 304 2.91 -10.92 -36.26
C TRP A 304 2.47 -11.38 -34.86
N LEU A 305 2.27 -12.67 -34.66
CA LEU A 305 1.98 -13.24 -33.36
C LEU A 305 3.20 -13.19 -32.43
N LEU A 306 4.42 -13.38 -32.94
CA LEU A 306 5.65 -13.40 -32.13
C LEU A 306 5.82 -12.15 -31.26
N PRO A 307 5.79 -10.91 -31.79
CA PRO A 307 5.92 -9.70 -30.97
C PRO A 307 4.75 -9.54 -30.00
N THR A 308 3.54 -10.00 -30.32
CA THR A 308 2.40 -10.00 -29.41
C THR A 308 2.66 -10.92 -28.20
N LEU A 309 3.20 -12.11 -28.42
CA LEU A 309 3.59 -13.05 -27.37
C LEU A 309 4.71 -12.49 -26.49
N LEU A 310 5.72 -11.86 -27.08
CA LEU A 310 6.82 -11.21 -26.35
C LEU A 310 6.29 -10.11 -25.43
N LEU A 311 5.43 -9.22 -25.92
CA LEU A 311 4.82 -8.16 -25.13
C LEU A 311 3.97 -8.70 -23.97
N ALA A 312 3.19 -9.76 -24.22
CA ALA A 312 2.43 -10.45 -23.18
C ALA A 312 3.36 -11.06 -22.11
N GLY A 313 4.50 -11.61 -22.53
CA GLY A 313 5.51 -12.21 -21.66
C GLY A 313 6.14 -11.22 -20.66
N LEU A 314 6.23 -9.92 -21.03
CA LEU A 314 6.76 -8.88 -20.14
C LEU A 314 5.95 -8.67 -18.85
N VAL A 315 4.72 -9.16 -18.79
CA VAL A 315 3.90 -9.13 -17.56
C VAL A 315 4.46 -10.07 -16.49
N LYS A 316 5.23 -11.08 -16.87
CA LYS A 316 5.82 -12.06 -15.92
C LYS A 316 6.93 -11.45 -15.06
N HIS A 317 7.67 -10.47 -15.59
CA HIS A 317 8.90 -9.97 -14.98
C HIS A 317 8.81 -8.48 -14.62
N TYR A 318 8.88 -8.13 -13.30
CA TYR A 318 9.15 -6.78 -12.81
C TYR A 318 9.66 -6.75 -11.36
#